data_1d29411b86322eaa36721e4932e1ad94
#
_entry.id   1d29411b86322eaa36721e4932e1ad94
#
_cell.length_a   1.000
_cell.length_b   1.000
_cell.length_c   1.000
_cell.angle_alpha   90.00
_cell.angle_beta   90.00
_cell.angle_gamma   90.00
#
_symmetry.space_group_name_H-M   'P 1'
#
loop_
_entity.id
_entity.type
_entity.pdbx_description
1 polymer ?
#
loop_
_entity_poly.entity_id
_entity_poly.type
_entity_poly.pdbx_seq_one_letter_code
_entity_poly.pdbx_strand_id
1 'polypeptide(L)'
;MDRQCDDSVSAGKVLVVLPTLGDRLTYLEETLRTIDAERAGVELTLAVVLPAGAFQARSIAEAHQAVIVEDPRRGISEAINAGIRAATTEEYYAWIGDDDLFRPGALTQLRDLLEANPDAVVSYGGCDYIDPDGRLIGTSKAGRAAQLLLPWGPDLIPHPGSMIRLEALREVGLFDTSLKYVLDLDIFLKLRSQGRFVCTRRSVSAFRWHPESLTVANRAAASAEAEAVKRRHLPRLLRPVCPAWHIPVKWAASIAARGVSRRALSLSAKLPEEAR
;
A
#
# COMPACT_ATOMS: atom_id res chain seq x y z
N MET A 1 -8.10 -47.12 17.05
CA MET A 1 -8.81 -45.90 17.54
C MET A 1 -7.86 -44.74 17.34
N ASP A 2 -7.67 -44.39 16.06
CA ASP A 2 -6.72 -43.37 15.61
C ASP A 2 -7.35 -41.99 15.85
N ARG A 3 -6.71 -41.22 16.75
CA ARG A 3 -6.97 -39.78 16.85
C ARG A 3 -6.17 -39.11 15.71
N GLN A 4 -6.83 -38.88 14.58
CA GLN A 4 -6.37 -37.88 13.65
C GLN A 4 -6.41 -36.53 14.38
N CYS A 5 -5.22 -36.04 14.79
CA CYS A 5 -5.04 -34.63 15.09
C CYS A 5 -5.29 -33.87 13.78
N ASP A 6 -6.41 -33.21 13.70
CA ASP A 6 -6.69 -32.22 12.66
C ASP A 6 -5.93 -30.94 13.08
N ASP A 7 -4.61 -30.95 12.80
CA ASP A 7 -3.75 -29.75 12.87
C ASP A 7 -3.96 -28.88 11.63
N SER A 8 -5.20 -28.55 11.30
CA SER A 8 -5.48 -27.42 10.42
C SER A 8 -5.11 -26.15 11.23
N VAL A 9 -3.83 -25.73 11.16
CA VAL A 9 -3.46 -24.40 11.59
C VAL A 9 -4.34 -23.43 10.83
N SER A 10 -5.27 -22.79 11.52
CA SER A 10 -6.15 -21.80 10.92
C SER A 10 -5.25 -20.73 10.31
N ALA A 11 -5.40 -20.52 8.99
CA ALA A 11 -4.62 -19.49 8.32
C ALA A 11 -4.90 -18.11 8.93
N GLY A 12 -3.85 -17.33 9.17
CA GLY A 12 -3.96 -16.07 9.89
C GLY A 12 -4.88 -15.06 9.20
N LYS A 13 -5.64 -14.34 10.00
CA LYS A 13 -6.64 -13.36 9.59
C LYS A 13 -6.01 -12.05 9.16
N VAL A 14 -6.57 -11.41 8.13
CA VAL A 14 -6.06 -10.16 7.54
C VAL A 14 -6.93 -8.96 7.94
N LEU A 15 -6.31 -7.90 8.44
CA LEU A 15 -6.92 -6.57 8.53
C LEU A 15 -6.64 -5.81 7.24
N VAL A 16 -7.67 -5.40 6.53
CA VAL A 16 -7.57 -4.46 5.41
C VAL A 16 -8.02 -3.09 5.90
N VAL A 17 -7.15 -2.09 5.84
CA VAL A 17 -7.48 -0.70 6.18
C VAL A 17 -7.65 0.10 4.90
N LEU A 18 -8.80 0.76 4.76
CA LEU A 18 -9.16 1.62 3.63
C LEU A 18 -9.53 3.01 4.16
N PRO A 19 -8.61 3.98 4.14
CA PRO A 19 -8.94 5.37 4.42
C PRO A 19 -9.58 6.03 3.20
N THR A 20 -10.64 6.80 3.41
CA THR A 20 -11.30 7.57 2.35
C THR A 20 -11.85 8.90 2.89
N LEU A 21 -11.85 9.93 2.07
CA LEU A 21 -12.55 11.17 2.36
C LEU A 21 -14.05 11.09 1.99
N GLY A 22 -14.44 10.06 1.23
CA GLY A 22 -15.82 9.83 0.81
C GLY A 22 -16.28 10.70 -0.36
N ASP A 23 -15.37 11.27 -1.12
CA ASP A 23 -15.61 12.15 -2.27
C ASP A 23 -15.52 11.44 -3.63
N ARG A 24 -14.98 10.20 -3.68
CA ARG A 24 -14.78 9.37 -4.89
C ARG A 24 -15.61 8.08 -4.86
N LEU A 25 -16.94 8.19 -4.75
CA LEU A 25 -17.82 7.06 -4.47
C LEU A 25 -17.74 5.92 -5.48
N THR A 26 -17.59 6.23 -6.77
CA THR A 26 -17.47 5.22 -7.83
C THR A 26 -16.21 4.39 -7.66
N TYR A 27 -15.07 5.02 -7.42
CA TYR A 27 -13.80 4.32 -7.19
C TYR A 27 -13.85 3.53 -5.88
N LEU A 28 -14.40 4.12 -4.82
CA LEU A 28 -14.59 3.43 -3.54
C LEU A 28 -15.36 2.12 -3.74
N GLU A 29 -16.46 2.15 -4.50
CA GLU A 29 -17.25 0.96 -4.76
C GLU A 29 -16.49 -0.08 -5.60
N GLU A 30 -15.71 0.34 -6.59
CA GLU A 30 -14.81 -0.55 -7.36
C GLU A 30 -13.77 -1.20 -6.44
N THR A 31 -13.12 -0.42 -5.57
CA THR A 31 -12.14 -0.92 -4.60
C THR A 31 -12.77 -1.96 -3.67
N LEU A 32 -13.94 -1.65 -3.10
CA LEU A 32 -14.64 -2.54 -2.17
C LEU A 32 -15.04 -3.87 -2.82
N ARG A 33 -15.47 -3.86 -4.09
CA ARG A 33 -15.75 -5.10 -4.84
C ARG A 33 -14.50 -5.99 -4.98
N THR A 34 -13.31 -5.40 -5.16
CA THR A 34 -12.08 -6.21 -5.21
C THR A 34 -11.72 -6.79 -3.85
N ILE A 35 -12.00 -6.07 -2.75
CA ILE A 35 -11.80 -6.58 -1.39
C ILE A 35 -12.77 -7.73 -1.09
N ASP A 36 -14.03 -7.60 -1.48
CA ASP A 36 -15.01 -8.69 -1.29
C ASP A 36 -14.63 -9.96 -2.05
N ALA A 37 -14.06 -9.82 -3.26
CA ALA A 37 -13.59 -10.97 -4.01
C ALA A 37 -12.46 -11.73 -3.29
N GLU A 38 -11.64 -11.07 -2.49
CA GLU A 38 -10.57 -11.69 -1.71
C GLU A 38 -11.09 -12.52 -0.52
N ARG A 39 -12.32 -12.27 -0.02
CA ARG A 39 -12.96 -13.05 1.08
C ARG A 39 -13.10 -14.53 0.77
N ALA A 40 -13.09 -14.92 -0.51
CA ALA A 40 -13.13 -16.32 -0.92
C ALA A 40 -11.83 -17.08 -0.55
N GLY A 41 -10.71 -16.39 -0.39
CA GLY A 41 -9.39 -16.98 -0.15
C GLY A 41 -8.79 -16.67 1.21
N VAL A 42 -9.26 -15.62 1.90
CA VAL A 42 -8.75 -15.21 3.22
C VAL A 42 -9.87 -14.77 4.14
N GLU A 43 -9.76 -15.10 5.40
CA GLU A 43 -10.56 -14.46 6.44
C GLU A 43 -10.04 -13.03 6.63
N LEU A 44 -10.89 -12.02 6.40
CA LEU A 44 -10.48 -10.64 6.52
C LEU A 44 -11.51 -9.78 7.27
N THR A 45 -10.99 -8.80 8.00
CA THR A 45 -11.73 -7.66 8.53
C THR A 45 -11.41 -6.45 7.65
N LEU A 46 -12.44 -5.78 7.14
CA LEU A 46 -12.30 -4.53 6.42
C LEU A 46 -12.61 -3.37 7.37
N ALA A 47 -11.63 -2.52 7.63
CA ALA A 47 -11.80 -1.26 8.39
C ALA A 47 -11.79 -0.08 7.42
N VAL A 48 -12.93 0.54 7.19
CA VAL A 48 -13.05 1.76 6.39
C VAL A 48 -12.98 2.97 7.32
N VAL A 49 -11.96 3.79 7.11
CA VAL A 49 -11.72 5.00 7.91
C VAL A 49 -12.21 6.21 7.13
N LEU A 50 -13.25 6.88 7.64
CA LEU A 50 -13.92 7.97 6.91
C LEU A 50 -14.42 9.07 7.85
N PRO A 51 -14.60 10.31 7.34
CA PRO A 51 -15.15 11.41 8.12
C PRO A 51 -16.58 11.13 8.58
N ALA A 52 -16.96 11.64 9.76
CA ALA A 52 -18.30 11.50 10.31
C ALA A 52 -19.42 11.97 9.34
N GLY A 53 -19.14 12.99 8.50
CA GLY A 53 -20.10 13.54 7.54
C GLY A 53 -20.16 12.82 6.18
N ALA A 54 -19.37 11.77 5.95
CA ALA A 54 -19.32 11.06 4.67
C ALA A 54 -20.43 9.98 4.59
N PHE A 55 -21.70 10.39 4.69
CA PHE A 55 -22.84 9.48 4.83
C PHE A 55 -22.99 8.49 3.67
N GLN A 56 -22.79 8.94 2.42
CA GLN A 56 -22.90 8.06 1.25
C GLN A 56 -21.80 7.01 1.22
N ALA A 57 -20.54 7.42 1.45
CA ALA A 57 -19.41 6.50 1.54
C ALA A 57 -19.57 5.50 2.69
N ARG A 58 -20.12 5.94 3.84
CA ARG A 58 -20.46 5.06 4.96
C ARG A 58 -21.47 4.00 4.54
N SER A 59 -22.57 4.40 3.92
CA SER A 59 -23.61 3.46 3.48
C SER A 59 -23.08 2.43 2.49
N ILE A 60 -22.22 2.85 1.56
CA ILE A 60 -21.54 1.93 0.62
C ILE A 60 -20.63 0.96 1.40
N ALA A 61 -19.77 1.46 2.29
CA ALA A 61 -18.86 0.64 3.07
C ALA A 61 -19.60 -0.39 3.96
N GLU A 62 -20.68 0.00 4.61
CA GLU A 62 -21.53 -0.87 5.43
C GLU A 62 -22.16 -2.01 4.60
N ALA A 63 -22.57 -1.73 3.35
CA ALA A 63 -23.08 -2.75 2.43
C ALA A 63 -22.01 -3.82 2.07
N HIS A 64 -20.72 -3.47 2.16
CA HIS A 64 -19.56 -4.36 1.98
C HIS A 64 -19.02 -4.92 3.31
N GLN A 65 -19.84 -4.93 4.38
CA GLN A 65 -19.50 -5.50 5.69
C GLN A 65 -18.27 -4.87 6.35
N ALA A 66 -18.04 -3.57 6.10
CA ALA A 66 -16.92 -2.85 6.69
C ALA A 66 -17.21 -2.48 8.16
N VAL A 67 -16.16 -2.58 8.98
CA VAL A 67 -16.11 -1.90 10.28
C VAL A 67 -15.82 -0.41 10.01
N ILE A 68 -16.74 0.44 10.42
CA ILE A 68 -16.60 1.88 10.23
C ILE A 68 -15.76 2.48 11.35
N VAL A 69 -14.68 3.16 10.97
CA VAL A 69 -13.80 3.88 11.88
C VAL A 69 -13.87 5.38 11.54
N GLU A 70 -14.04 6.20 12.55
CA GLU A 70 -14.08 7.66 12.32
C GLU A 70 -12.67 8.19 12.05
N ASP A 71 -12.51 8.95 10.96
CA ASP A 71 -11.27 9.63 10.62
C ASP A 71 -11.02 10.80 11.60
N PRO A 72 -9.92 10.78 12.40
CA PRO A 72 -9.59 11.85 13.32
C PRO A 72 -9.19 13.16 12.63
N ARG A 73 -9.16 13.21 11.30
CA ARG A 73 -8.87 14.40 10.48
C ARG A 73 -7.48 15.01 10.75
N ARG A 74 -6.51 14.18 11.11
CA ARG A 74 -5.12 14.58 11.41
C ARG A 74 -4.11 14.07 10.38
N GLY A 75 -4.59 13.76 9.17
CA GLY A 75 -3.78 13.28 8.05
C GLY A 75 -3.86 11.77 7.84
N ILE A 76 -3.36 11.33 6.67
CA ILE A 76 -3.49 9.95 6.19
C ILE A 76 -2.87 8.93 7.15
N SER A 77 -1.69 9.23 7.71
CA SER A 77 -1.01 8.35 8.67
C SER A 77 -1.85 8.08 9.92
N GLU A 78 -2.52 9.13 10.45
CA GLU A 78 -3.38 8.96 11.62
C GLU A 78 -4.69 8.24 11.28
N ALA A 79 -5.25 8.46 10.08
CA ALA A 79 -6.41 7.71 9.60
C ALA A 79 -6.07 6.21 9.49
N ILE A 80 -4.93 5.85 8.88
CA ILE A 80 -4.47 4.46 8.81
C ILE A 80 -4.26 3.88 10.21
N ASN A 81 -3.59 4.61 11.11
CA ASN A 81 -3.38 4.17 12.49
C ASN A 81 -4.69 3.96 13.25
N ALA A 82 -5.71 4.77 12.99
CA ALA A 82 -7.04 4.57 13.57
C ALA A 82 -7.67 3.26 13.10
N GLY A 83 -7.56 2.95 11.79
CA GLY A 83 -7.99 1.67 11.24
C GLY A 83 -7.23 0.47 11.82
N ILE A 84 -5.91 0.58 12.01
CA ILE A 84 -5.10 -0.48 12.63
C ILE A 84 -5.50 -0.74 14.09
N ARG A 85 -5.89 0.29 14.84
CA ARG A 85 -6.36 0.13 16.22
C ARG A 85 -7.71 -0.59 16.32
N ALA A 86 -8.45 -0.70 15.24
CA ALA A 86 -9.68 -1.50 15.18
C ALA A 86 -9.44 -3.00 15.06
N ALA A 87 -8.18 -3.43 14.85
CA ALA A 87 -7.81 -4.85 14.82
C ALA A 87 -8.06 -5.52 16.18
N THR A 88 -8.64 -6.71 16.15
CA THR A 88 -8.97 -7.52 17.33
C THR A 88 -8.18 -8.83 17.37
N THR A 89 -8.28 -9.63 16.33
CA THR A 89 -7.68 -10.98 16.23
C THR A 89 -6.83 -11.15 14.97
N GLU A 90 -6.70 -10.10 14.17
CA GLU A 90 -5.96 -10.13 12.92
C GLU A 90 -4.45 -10.20 13.19
N GLU A 91 -3.78 -11.02 12.36
CA GLU A 91 -2.34 -11.24 12.41
C GLU A 91 -1.59 -10.45 11.34
N TYR A 92 -2.28 -10.15 10.24
CA TYR A 92 -1.72 -9.45 9.08
C TYR A 92 -2.45 -8.15 8.82
N TYR A 93 -1.72 -7.21 8.29
CA TYR A 93 -2.20 -5.90 7.87
C TYR A 93 -1.94 -5.71 6.39
N ALA A 94 -2.95 -5.26 5.66
CA ALA A 94 -2.86 -4.74 4.31
C ALA A 94 -3.56 -3.37 4.24
N TRP A 95 -3.14 -2.53 3.29
CA TRP A 95 -3.71 -1.22 3.08
C TRP A 95 -4.01 -1.00 1.61
N ILE A 96 -5.09 -0.26 1.35
CA ILE A 96 -5.47 0.11 0.00
C ILE A 96 -6.14 1.49 0.00
N GLY A 97 -5.84 2.31 -1.01
CA GLY A 97 -6.55 3.58 -1.24
C GLY A 97 -7.95 3.34 -1.80
N ASP A 98 -8.81 4.33 -1.70
CA ASP A 98 -10.20 4.25 -2.18
C ASP A 98 -10.35 4.32 -3.71
N ASP A 99 -9.24 4.39 -4.44
CA ASP A 99 -9.12 4.41 -5.90
C ASP A 99 -8.23 3.29 -6.46
N ASP A 100 -7.62 2.49 -5.59
CA ASP A 100 -6.77 1.36 -5.95
C ASP A 100 -7.54 0.04 -5.95
N LEU A 101 -6.97 -1.02 -6.57
CA LEU A 101 -7.63 -2.31 -6.68
C LEU A 101 -6.70 -3.44 -6.24
N PHE A 102 -7.21 -4.44 -5.53
CA PHE A 102 -6.52 -5.73 -5.41
C PHE A 102 -6.69 -6.55 -6.70
N ARG A 103 -5.65 -7.30 -7.07
CA ARG A 103 -5.73 -8.30 -8.13
C ARG A 103 -6.24 -9.63 -7.53
N PRO A 104 -6.98 -10.44 -8.30
CA PRO A 104 -7.57 -11.68 -7.78
C PRO A 104 -6.56 -12.60 -7.09
N GLY A 105 -6.85 -12.99 -5.85
CA GLY A 105 -6.01 -13.82 -4.99
C GLY A 105 -4.79 -13.10 -4.41
N ALA A 106 -4.76 -11.78 -4.42
CA ALA A 106 -3.66 -10.97 -3.92
C ALA A 106 -3.39 -11.20 -2.43
N LEU A 107 -4.44 -11.09 -1.61
CA LEU A 107 -4.30 -11.23 -0.15
C LEU A 107 -3.93 -12.67 0.24
N THR A 108 -4.53 -13.67 -0.42
CA THR A 108 -4.14 -15.08 -0.23
C THR A 108 -2.66 -15.28 -0.51
N GLN A 109 -2.17 -14.80 -1.66
CA GLN A 109 -0.79 -14.97 -2.04
C GLN A 109 0.19 -14.27 -1.10
N LEU A 110 -0.14 -13.05 -0.65
CA LEU A 110 0.71 -12.28 0.26
C LEU A 110 0.75 -12.92 1.66
N ARG A 111 -0.38 -13.42 2.17
CA ARG A 111 -0.47 -14.16 3.44
C ARG A 111 0.34 -15.44 3.37
N ASP A 112 0.13 -16.27 2.36
CA ASP A 112 0.80 -17.56 2.20
C ASP A 112 2.33 -17.39 2.12
N LEU A 113 2.81 -16.29 1.52
CA LEU A 113 4.23 -15.94 1.52
C LEU A 113 4.75 -15.66 2.94
N LEU A 114 4.00 -15.00 3.80
CA LEU A 114 4.38 -14.76 5.20
C LEU A 114 4.31 -16.06 6.02
N GLU A 115 3.29 -16.87 5.83
CA GLU A 115 3.15 -18.16 6.53
C GLU A 115 4.27 -19.13 6.17
N ALA A 116 4.64 -19.20 4.88
CA ALA A 116 5.76 -20.00 4.42
C ALA A 116 7.15 -19.48 4.87
N ASN A 117 7.23 -18.27 5.41
CA ASN A 117 8.46 -17.62 5.85
C ASN A 117 8.26 -16.97 7.23
N PRO A 118 8.33 -17.72 8.34
CA PRO A 118 8.05 -17.20 9.68
C PRO A 118 8.97 -16.05 10.13
N ASP A 119 10.17 -15.95 9.59
CA ASP A 119 11.14 -14.87 9.82
C ASP A 119 10.90 -13.63 8.94
N ALA A 120 9.91 -13.68 8.05
CA ALA A 120 9.52 -12.53 7.23
C ALA A 120 8.43 -11.71 7.92
N VAL A 121 8.59 -10.38 7.90
CA VAL A 121 7.64 -9.44 8.49
C VAL A 121 6.83 -8.68 7.43
N VAL A 122 7.30 -8.67 6.18
CA VAL A 122 6.62 -8.05 5.04
C VAL A 122 6.63 -9.00 3.85
N SER A 123 5.47 -9.19 3.22
CA SER A 123 5.36 -9.76 1.87
C SER A 123 4.89 -8.68 0.90
N TYR A 124 5.36 -8.73 -0.35
CA TYR A 124 4.93 -7.79 -1.38
C TYR A 124 4.97 -8.38 -2.78
N GLY A 125 4.25 -7.75 -3.71
CA GLY A 125 4.20 -8.14 -5.11
C GLY A 125 4.39 -6.99 -6.07
N GLY A 126 4.16 -7.25 -7.36
CA GLY A 126 4.09 -6.23 -8.38
C GLY A 126 2.82 -5.38 -8.24
N CYS A 127 2.84 -4.23 -8.91
CA CYS A 127 1.70 -3.34 -9.01
C CYS A 127 1.47 -2.93 -10.46
N ASP A 128 0.25 -3.03 -10.93
CA ASP A 128 -0.16 -2.49 -12.21
C ASP A 128 -0.48 -0.99 -12.06
N TYR A 129 -0.05 -0.17 -12.99
CA TYR A 129 -0.52 1.20 -13.11
C TYR A 129 -1.70 1.22 -14.07
N ILE A 130 -2.84 1.74 -13.61
CA ILE A 130 -4.05 1.88 -14.42
C ILE A 130 -4.43 3.35 -14.58
N ASP A 131 -5.09 3.69 -15.69
CA ASP A 131 -5.65 5.03 -15.91
C ASP A 131 -6.99 5.20 -15.12
N PRO A 132 -7.62 6.38 -15.14
CA PRO A 132 -8.91 6.60 -14.48
C PRO A 132 -10.02 5.64 -14.92
N ASP A 133 -9.95 5.14 -16.16
CA ASP A 133 -10.90 4.16 -16.72
C ASP A 133 -10.54 2.71 -16.42
N GLY A 134 -9.48 2.46 -15.64
CA GLY A 134 -9.02 1.10 -15.27
C GLY A 134 -8.15 0.41 -16.32
N ARG A 135 -7.74 1.11 -17.41
CA ARG A 135 -6.89 0.52 -18.45
C ARG A 135 -5.43 0.46 -18.02
N LEU A 136 -4.75 -0.62 -18.36
CA LEU A 136 -3.36 -0.83 -17.99
C LEU A 136 -2.43 0.16 -18.70
N ILE A 137 -1.69 0.95 -17.94
CA ILE A 137 -0.63 1.85 -18.41
C ILE A 137 0.73 1.16 -18.41
N GLY A 138 0.99 0.36 -17.38
CA GLY A 138 2.25 -0.35 -17.18
C GLY A 138 2.25 -1.17 -15.90
N THR A 139 3.30 -1.95 -15.70
CA THR A 139 3.44 -2.81 -14.52
C THR A 139 4.78 -2.55 -13.84
N SER A 140 4.77 -2.29 -12.54
CA SER A 140 5.96 -2.31 -11.70
C SER A 140 6.16 -3.72 -11.16
N LYS A 141 7.34 -4.28 -11.40
CA LYS A 141 7.74 -5.58 -10.85
C LYS A 141 8.72 -5.34 -9.71
N ALA A 142 8.20 -5.11 -8.51
CA ALA A 142 9.01 -5.07 -7.31
C ALA A 142 9.62 -6.46 -7.08
N GLY A 143 10.91 -6.60 -7.29
CA GLY A 143 11.64 -7.84 -7.04
C GLY A 143 12.49 -7.73 -5.78
N ARG A 144 13.30 -8.77 -5.48
CA ARG A 144 14.19 -8.78 -4.31
C ARG A 144 15.10 -7.56 -4.19
N ALA A 145 15.46 -6.94 -5.32
CA ALA A 145 16.25 -5.71 -5.33
C ALA A 145 15.54 -4.52 -4.67
N ALA A 146 14.21 -4.48 -4.64
CA ALA A 146 13.46 -3.39 -4.02
C ALA A 146 13.81 -3.22 -2.54
N GLN A 147 13.88 -4.30 -1.78
CA GLN A 147 14.28 -4.26 -0.37
C GLN A 147 15.71 -3.73 -0.17
N LEU A 148 16.64 -4.13 -1.05
CA LEU A 148 18.04 -3.68 -0.97
C LEU A 148 18.17 -2.20 -1.33
N LEU A 149 17.39 -1.73 -2.29
CA LEU A 149 17.42 -0.34 -2.77
C LEU A 149 16.67 0.62 -1.84
N LEU A 150 15.77 0.14 -1.01
CA LEU A 150 14.89 0.96 -0.19
C LEU A 150 15.60 2.09 0.60
N PRO A 151 16.77 1.87 1.27
CA PRO A 151 17.45 2.94 2.00
C PRO A 151 18.19 3.93 1.09
N TRP A 152 18.54 3.52 -0.12
CA TRP A 152 19.45 4.24 -1.01
C TRP A 152 18.76 4.76 -2.27
N GLY A 153 17.82 3.97 -2.78
CA GLY A 153 17.14 4.15 -4.05
C GLY A 153 15.72 4.69 -3.94
N PRO A 154 14.95 4.60 -5.03
CA PRO A 154 13.52 4.85 -4.98
C PRO A 154 12.81 3.80 -4.14
N ASP A 155 11.69 4.15 -3.54
CA ASP A 155 10.75 3.15 -3.03
C ASP A 155 10.12 2.43 -4.21
N LEU A 156 10.36 1.12 -4.26
CA LEU A 156 9.84 0.24 -5.32
C LEU A 156 8.82 -0.76 -4.77
N ILE A 157 8.58 -0.74 -3.46
CA ILE A 157 7.59 -1.61 -2.82
C ILE A 157 6.25 -0.89 -2.86
N PRO A 158 5.27 -1.37 -3.65
CA PRO A 158 3.98 -0.71 -3.70
C PRO A 158 3.24 -0.97 -2.39
N HIS A 159 2.83 0.08 -1.69
CA HIS A 159 2.11 -0.06 -0.44
C HIS A 159 0.80 -0.87 -0.60
N PRO A 160 -0.08 -0.59 -1.59
CA PRO A 160 -1.28 -1.41 -1.80
C PRO A 160 -0.99 -2.85 -2.24
N GLY A 161 0.24 -3.14 -2.65
CA GLY A 161 0.74 -4.47 -3.02
C GLY A 161 1.58 -5.12 -1.93
N SER A 162 1.41 -4.75 -0.67
CA SER A 162 2.16 -5.30 0.47
C SER A 162 1.25 -5.79 1.59
N MET A 163 1.75 -6.75 2.36
CA MET A 163 1.15 -7.23 3.60
C MET A 163 2.22 -7.30 4.68
N ILE A 164 1.87 -6.91 5.90
CA ILE A 164 2.78 -6.75 7.03
C ILE A 164 2.26 -7.59 8.21
N ARG A 165 3.14 -8.27 8.95
CA ARG A 165 2.76 -8.85 10.23
C ARG A 165 2.37 -7.74 11.20
N LEU A 166 1.16 -7.81 11.74
CA LEU A 166 0.59 -6.75 12.56
C LEU A 166 1.37 -6.55 13.87
N GLU A 167 1.93 -7.62 14.42
CA GLU A 167 2.81 -7.56 15.59
C GLU A 167 4.06 -6.71 15.28
N ALA A 168 4.79 -7.01 14.20
CA ALA A 168 5.96 -6.24 13.81
C ALA A 168 5.62 -4.76 13.53
N LEU A 169 4.45 -4.50 12.95
CA LEU A 169 3.98 -3.13 12.71
C LEU A 169 3.73 -2.37 14.02
N ARG A 170 3.17 -3.05 15.03
CA ARG A 170 2.97 -2.49 16.39
C ARG A 170 4.28 -2.23 17.12
N GLU A 171 5.24 -3.14 17.01
CA GLU A 171 6.57 -3.01 17.65
C GLU A 171 7.36 -1.81 17.12
N VAL A 172 7.24 -1.45 15.84
CA VAL A 172 7.91 -0.28 15.27
C VAL A 172 7.15 1.03 15.49
N GLY A 173 6.01 1.01 16.19
CA GLY A 173 5.27 2.18 16.64
C GLY A 173 4.29 2.74 15.61
N LEU A 174 3.85 1.92 14.65
CA LEU A 174 2.90 2.28 13.60
C LEU A 174 3.43 3.36 12.65
N PHE A 175 2.52 4.01 11.90
CA PHE A 175 2.87 5.06 10.94
C PHE A 175 3.16 6.40 11.63
N ASP A 176 4.24 7.07 11.21
CA ASP A 176 4.62 8.40 11.71
C ASP A 176 3.61 9.45 11.24
N THR A 177 2.86 10.02 12.17
CA THR A 177 1.78 11.00 11.90
C THR A 177 2.29 12.37 11.44
N SER A 178 3.59 12.62 11.53
CA SER A 178 4.23 13.83 10.99
C SER A 178 4.46 13.77 9.48
N LEU A 179 4.42 12.55 8.88
CA LEU A 179 4.64 12.34 7.45
C LEU A 179 3.34 12.46 6.66
N LYS A 180 3.46 13.07 5.47
CA LYS A 180 2.33 13.32 4.57
C LYS A 180 2.36 12.51 3.28
N TYR A 181 3.57 12.21 2.76
CA TYR A 181 3.74 11.67 1.41
C TYR A 181 4.43 10.31 1.37
N VAL A 182 5.33 10.03 2.34
CA VAL A 182 6.22 8.87 2.30
C VAL A 182 6.14 8.03 3.57
N LEU A 183 4.94 7.92 4.09
CA LEU A 183 4.64 7.12 5.28
C LEU A 183 4.96 5.63 5.07
N ASP A 184 4.79 5.14 3.85
CA ASP A 184 5.13 3.80 3.40
C ASP A 184 6.64 3.54 3.42
N LEU A 185 7.43 4.46 2.89
CA LEU A 185 8.88 4.38 2.94
C LEU A 185 9.40 4.31 4.39
N ASP A 186 8.87 5.16 5.29
CA ASP A 186 9.30 5.18 6.70
C ASP A 186 8.99 3.86 7.39
N ILE A 187 7.76 3.34 7.20
CA ILE A 187 7.35 2.09 7.85
C ILE A 187 8.16 0.90 7.33
N PHE A 188 8.41 0.81 6.02
CA PHE A 188 9.25 -0.25 5.48
C PHE A 188 10.70 -0.15 5.97
N LEU A 189 11.25 1.07 6.10
CA LEU A 189 12.59 1.26 6.66
C LEU A 189 12.68 0.84 8.15
N LYS A 190 11.64 1.10 8.95
CA LYS A 190 11.52 0.62 10.33
C LYS A 190 11.46 -0.91 10.39
N LEU A 191 10.59 -1.52 9.57
CA LEU A 191 10.36 -2.97 9.56
C LEU A 191 11.57 -3.79 9.11
N ARG A 192 12.52 -3.21 8.37
CA ARG A 192 13.78 -3.89 8.02
C ARG A 192 14.60 -4.36 9.21
N SER A 193 14.43 -3.75 10.36
CA SER A 193 15.11 -4.19 11.60
C SER A 193 14.39 -5.33 12.31
N GLN A 194 13.15 -5.61 11.96
CA GLN A 194 12.31 -6.63 12.58
C GLN A 194 12.38 -7.99 11.89
N GLY A 195 12.69 -8.03 10.59
CA GLY A 195 12.75 -9.28 9.86
C GLY A 195 12.98 -9.12 8.37
N ARG A 196 12.90 -10.25 7.65
CA ARG A 196 13.05 -10.29 6.21
C ARG A 196 11.80 -9.78 5.49
N PHE A 197 12.00 -9.36 4.25
CA PHE A 197 10.91 -9.11 3.29
C PHE A 197 10.94 -10.22 2.24
N VAL A 198 9.78 -10.74 1.90
CA VAL A 198 9.59 -11.75 0.85
C VAL A 198 8.72 -11.17 -0.28
N CYS A 199 8.92 -11.67 -1.50
CA CYS A 199 8.20 -11.10 -2.63
C CYS A 199 7.77 -12.13 -3.66
N THR A 200 6.68 -11.80 -4.37
CA THR A 200 6.23 -12.47 -5.59
C THR A 200 6.49 -11.59 -6.82
N ARG A 201 6.58 -12.20 -8.00
CA ARG A 201 6.66 -11.48 -9.28
C ARG A 201 5.28 -11.16 -9.89
N ARG A 202 4.20 -11.68 -9.29
CA ARG A 202 2.84 -11.40 -9.76
C ARG A 202 2.44 -9.99 -9.36
N SER A 203 1.64 -9.34 -10.19
CA SER A 203 0.90 -8.14 -9.78
C SER A 203 -0.18 -8.54 -8.81
N VAL A 204 -0.16 -7.95 -7.63
CA VAL A 204 -1.12 -8.18 -6.54
C VAL A 204 -2.03 -6.96 -6.31
N SER A 205 -1.68 -5.82 -6.89
CA SER A 205 -2.48 -4.60 -6.81
C SER A 205 -2.49 -3.83 -8.11
N ALA A 206 -3.40 -2.90 -8.24
CA ALA A 206 -3.40 -1.90 -9.29
C ALA A 206 -3.53 -0.52 -8.66
N PHE A 207 -2.59 0.35 -8.98
CA PHE A 207 -2.56 1.75 -8.57
C PHE A 207 -3.16 2.61 -9.67
N ARG A 208 -4.20 3.38 -9.32
CA ARG A 208 -4.86 4.28 -10.26
C ARG A 208 -4.07 5.59 -10.35
N TRP A 209 -3.51 5.82 -11.53
CA TRP A 209 -2.73 7.01 -11.80
C TRP A 209 -3.64 8.13 -12.28
N HIS A 210 -3.69 9.23 -11.53
CA HIS A 210 -4.35 10.47 -11.94
C HIS A 210 -3.55 11.69 -11.46
N PRO A 211 -3.65 12.84 -12.15
CA PRO A 211 -2.87 14.05 -11.81
C PRO A 211 -3.08 14.57 -10.40
N GLU A 212 -4.25 14.30 -9.81
CA GLU A 212 -4.65 14.75 -8.49
C GLU A 212 -4.15 13.83 -7.36
N SER A 213 -3.52 12.68 -7.68
CA SER A 213 -2.91 11.82 -6.67
C SER A 213 -1.94 12.61 -5.80
N LEU A 214 -2.02 12.43 -4.50
CA LEU A 214 -1.28 13.20 -3.48
C LEU A 214 0.22 13.30 -3.80
N THR A 215 0.84 12.19 -4.16
CA THR A 215 2.26 12.09 -4.50
C THR A 215 2.60 12.70 -5.86
N VAL A 216 1.68 12.63 -6.83
CA VAL A 216 1.88 13.18 -8.18
C VAL A 216 1.78 14.70 -8.16
N ALA A 217 0.80 15.24 -7.44
CA ALA A 217 0.59 16.69 -7.31
C ALA A 217 1.71 17.40 -6.53
N ASN A 218 2.33 16.70 -5.56
CA ASN A 218 3.29 17.30 -4.61
C ASN A 218 4.71 16.72 -4.71
N ARG A 219 5.19 16.41 -5.91
CA ARG A 219 6.48 15.70 -6.14
C ARG A 219 7.69 16.31 -5.43
N ALA A 220 7.80 17.63 -5.38
CA ALA A 220 8.93 18.29 -4.73
C ALA A 220 8.93 18.08 -3.21
N ALA A 221 7.75 18.23 -2.57
CA ALA A 221 7.58 18.00 -1.15
C ALA A 221 7.76 16.53 -0.79
N ALA A 222 7.18 15.61 -1.55
CA ALA A 222 7.36 14.17 -1.38
C ALA A 222 8.84 13.75 -1.51
N SER A 223 9.57 14.32 -2.48
CA SER A 223 11.02 14.08 -2.63
C SER A 223 11.85 14.58 -1.45
N ALA A 224 11.51 15.76 -0.92
CA ALA A 224 12.20 16.32 0.25
C ALA A 224 11.92 15.51 1.52
N GLU A 225 10.66 15.09 1.71
CA GLU A 225 10.27 14.23 2.83
C GLU A 225 10.97 12.86 2.75
N ALA A 226 11.02 12.24 1.55
CA ALA A 226 11.73 10.98 1.33
C ALA A 226 13.24 11.08 1.66
N GLU A 227 13.88 12.18 1.29
CA GLU A 227 15.29 12.43 1.64
C GLU A 227 15.47 12.54 3.16
N ALA A 228 14.61 13.29 3.85
CA ALA A 228 14.66 13.45 5.30
C ALA A 228 14.44 12.09 6.02
N VAL A 229 13.46 11.29 5.59
CA VAL A 229 13.18 9.96 6.13
C VAL A 229 14.40 9.05 5.93
N LYS A 230 14.93 8.91 4.72
CA LYS A 230 16.11 8.07 4.46
C LYS A 230 17.29 8.48 5.30
N ARG A 231 17.58 9.79 5.40
CA ARG A 231 18.66 10.32 6.23
C ARG A 231 18.47 9.96 7.71
N ARG A 232 17.24 9.93 8.21
CA ARG A 232 16.90 9.53 9.59
C ARG A 232 17.30 8.07 9.84
N HIS A 233 17.05 7.17 8.87
CA HIS A 233 17.33 5.74 8.96
C HIS A 233 18.78 5.35 8.61
N LEU A 234 19.58 6.26 8.06
CA LEU A 234 20.99 5.98 7.77
C LEU A 234 21.85 5.99 9.04
N PRO A 235 22.87 5.11 9.09
CA PRO A 235 23.92 5.19 10.12
C PRO A 235 24.50 6.61 10.18
N ARG A 236 24.79 7.11 11.38
CA ARG A 236 25.26 8.49 11.60
C ARG A 236 26.45 8.84 10.74
N LEU A 237 27.40 7.89 10.55
CA LEU A 237 28.63 8.07 9.75
C LEU A 237 28.34 8.26 8.24
N LEU A 238 27.24 7.73 7.72
CA LEU A 238 26.88 7.82 6.30
C LEU A 238 26.00 9.03 5.96
N ARG A 239 25.45 9.72 6.97
CA ARG A 239 24.58 10.87 6.76
C ARG A 239 25.22 12.05 5.98
N PRO A 240 26.52 12.40 6.21
CA PRO A 240 27.16 13.48 5.47
C PRO A 240 27.36 13.18 3.98
N VAL A 241 27.57 11.92 3.61
CA VAL A 241 27.81 11.49 2.21
C VAL A 241 26.53 11.12 1.46
N CYS A 242 25.39 11.16 2.14
CA CYS A 242 24.06 10.87 1.57
C CYS A 242 23.77 11.62 0.25
N PRO A 243 24.11 12.92 0.06
CA PRO A 243 23.86 13.63 -1.19
C PRO A 243 24.52 13.00 -2.42
N ALA A 244 25.66 12.32 -2.25
CA ALA A 244 26.43 11.75 -3.34
C ALA A 244 25.64 10.70 -4.18
N TRP A 245 24.77 9.93 -3.55
CA TRP A 245 23.90 8.96 -4.26
C TRP A 245 22.47 9.43 -4.41
N HIS A 246 21.97 10.32 -3.54
CA HIS A 246 20.59 10.85 -3.64
C HIS A 246 20.36 11.62 -4.93
N ILE A 247 21.35 12.44 -5.35
CA ILE A 247 21.24 13.24 -6.56
C ILE A 247 21.04 12.34 -7.80
N PRO A 248 21.92 11.35 -8.11
CA PRO A 248 21.73 10.48 -9.25
C PRO A 248 20.45 9.63 -9.17
N VAL A 249 20.07 9.16 -7.99
CA VAL A 249 18.83 8.39 -7.80
C VAL A 249 17.59 9.25 -8.09
N LYS A 250 17.57 10.50 -7.61
CA LYS A 250 16.49 11.45 -7.90
C LYS A 250 16.35 11.74 -9.39
N TRP A 251 17.46 11.86 -10.09
CA TRP A 251 17.49 12.03 -11.55
C TRP A 251 16.92 10.79 -12.27
N ALA A 252 17.38 9.61 -11.91
CA ALA A 252 16.89 8.36 -12.50
C ALA A 252 15.38 8.16 -12.23
N ALA A 253 14.92 8.38 -11.00
CA ALA A 253 13.51 8.29 -10.62
C ALA A 253 12.64 9.31 -11.39
N SER A 254 13.15 10.54 -11.58
CA SER A 254 12.44 11.58 -12.34
C SER A 254 12.29 11.25 -13.83
N ILE A 255 13.28 10.60 -14.43
CA ILE A 255 13.23 10.13 -15.81
C ILE A 255 12.20 8.99 -15.95
N ALA A 256 12.22 8.01 -15.05
CA ALA A 256 11.26 6.90 -15.05
C ALA A 256 9.82 7.40 -14.88
N ALA A 257 9.57 8.31 -13.93
CA ALA A 257 8.26 8.91 -13.71
C ALA A 257 7.73 9.69 -14.92
N ARG A 258 8.60 10.40 -15.65
CA ARG A 258 8.22 11.07 -16.92
C ARG A 258 7.82 10.07 -17.99
N GLY A 259 8.45 8.89 -18.04
CA GLY A 259 8.09 7.81 -18.94
C GLY A 259 6.68 7.29 -18.71
N VAL A 260 6.29 7.04 -17.45
CA VAL A 260 4.93 6.61 -17.07
C VAL A 260 3.92 7.70 -17.40
N SER A 261 4.19 8.95 -17.00
CA SER A 261 3.30 10.09 -17.27
C SER A 261 3.07 10.31 -18.76
N ARG A 262 4.11 10.19 -19.61
CA ARG A 262 3.97 10.32 -21.08
C ARG A 262 3.11 9.20 -21.67
N ARG A 263 3.25 7.96 -21.18
CA ARG A 263 2.42 6.84 -21.62
C ARG A 263 0.96 7.04 -21.24
N ALA A 264 0.69 7.46 -19.99
CA ALA A 264 -0.66 7.78 -19.54
C ALA A 264 -1.32 8.85 -20.42
N LEU A 265 -0.62 9.97 -20.68
CA LEU A 265 -1.11 11.05 -21.53
C LEU A 265 -1.32 10.61 -22.99
N SER A 266 -0.46 9.74 -23.53
CA SER A 266 -0.60 9.24 -24.91
C SER A 266 -1.77 8.28 -25.08
N LEU A 267 -2.15 7.56 -24.02
CA LEU A 267 -3.34 6.70 -24.03
C LEU A 267 -4.61 7.53 -23.93
N SER A 268 -4.65 8.55 -23.08
CA SER A 268 -5.78 9.48 -22.95
C SER A 268 -6.02 10.29 -24.24
N ALA A 269 -4.97 10.64 -24.99
CA ALA A 269 -5.08 11.39 -26.25
C ALA A 269 -5.55 10.55 -27.46
N LYS A 270 -5.56 9.22 -27.33
CA LYS A 270 -6.00 8.29 -28.41
C LYS A 270 -7.48 7.91 -28.31
N LEU A 271 -8.22 8.45 -27.35
CA LEU A 271 -9.65 8.23 -27.23
C LEU A 271 -10.40 9.11 -28.25
N PRO A 272 -11.37 8.55 -29.01
CA PRO A 272 -12.28 9.35 -29.84
C PRO A 272 -13.07 10.32 -28.95
N GLU A 273 -13.36 11.52 -29.49
CA GLU A 273 -14.14 12.59 -28.80
C GLU A 273 -15.55 12.16 -28.37
N GLU A 274 -16.06 11.05 -28.86
CA GLU A 274 -17.41 10.51 -28.57
C GLU A 274 -17.51 9.79 -27.19
N ALA A 275 -16.42 9.71 -26.43
CA ALA A 275 -16.39 9.05 -25.10
C ALA A 275 -15.94 10.00 -23.97
N ARG A 276 -16.06 11.32 -24.17
CA ARG A 276 -15.78 12.35 -23.15
C ARG A 276 -17.02 12.84 -22.48
#